data_cfa89a7841d89c30aa087cdd00ce0191
#
_entry.id   cfa89a7841d89c30aa087cdd00ce0191
#
_cell.length_a   1.000
_cell.length_b   1.000
_cell.length_c   1.000
_cell.angle_alpha   90.00
_cell.angle_beta   90.00
_cell.angle_gamma   90.00
#
_symmetry.space_group_name_H-M   'P 1'
#
loop_
_entity.id
_entity.type
_entity.pdbx_description
1 polymer ?
#
loop_
_entity_poly.entity_id
_entity_poly.type
_entity_poly.pdbx_seq_one_letter_code
_entity_poly.pdbx_strand_id
1 'polypeptide(L)'
;MILRLPILIWSVTLVLAAQDTTYYQDSGEMKSIGLSIDDQRVGDWNFYYASGALSAQLVYREGSLDGKQQYYYPNGTLQAIEIWGQDALQDSAFYYHEAGALEKKGWYLNNLYSGIWEFYHPNGNLKRRGNYEQGTPVGHWQFFYEQGALWQEGTLVSGLESGPWQYYDDLGQLQYVGAFDQGKQIGLWYKYNRQGKKKKWKQFD
;
A
#
# COMPACT_ATOMS: atom_id res chain seq x y z
N MET A 1 54.56 -43.13 22.23
CA MET A 1 54.16 -42.12 21.20
C MET A 1 52.84 -41.52 21.66
N ILE A 2 52.88 -40.38 22.34
CA ILE A 2 51.68 -39.77 22.95
C ILE A 2 51.11 -38.80 21.94
N LEU A 3 49.94 -39.12 21.35
CA LEU A 3 49.21 -38.26 20.43
C LEU A 3 48.57 -37.12 21.26
N ARG A 4 49.07 -35.89 21.03
CA ARG A 4 48.41 -34.69 21.55
C ARG A 4 47.33 -34.25 20.54
N LEU A 5 46.05 -34.40 20.92
CA LEU A 5 44.93 -33.79 20.19
C LEU A 5 44.98 -32.25 20.39
N PRO A 6 44.79 -31.44 19.33
CA PRO A 6 44.70 -30.01 19.50
C PRO A 6 43.33 -29.67 20.13
N ILE A 7 43.35 -28.92 21.23
CA ILE A 7 42.14 -28.32 21.83
C ILE A 7 41.76 -27.17 20.91
N LEU A 8 40.65 -27.31 20.14
CA LEU A 8 40.03 -26.20 19.41
C LEU A 8 39.31 -25.33 20.45
N ILE A 9 39.90 -24.19 20.77
CA ILE A 9 39.23 -23.15 21.57
C ILE A 9 38.29 -22.40 20.62
N TRP A 10 36.98 -22.67 20.76
CA TRP A 10 35.94 -21.85 20.13
C TRP A 10 35.87 -20.54 20.92
N SER A 11 36.35 -19.44 20.37
CA SER A 11 36.07 -18.11 20.91
C SER A 11 34.63 -17.75 20.62
N VAL A 12 33.76 -17.80 21.62
CA VAL A 12 32.43 -17.23 21.54
C VAL A 12 32.59 -15.72 21.67
N THR A 13 32.49 -15.01 20.54
CA THR A 13 32.41 -13.56 20.55
C THR A 13 31.04 -13.18 21.09
N LEU A 14 30.99 -12.64 22.30
CA LEU A 14 29.73 -12.12 22.89
C LEU A 14 29.43 -10.79 22.16
N VAL A 15 28.46 -10.80 21.27
CA VAL A 15 27.95 -9.58 20.63
C VAL A 15 26.97 -8.96 21.60
N LEU A 16 27.29 -7.78 22.12
CA LEU A 16 26.45 -7.02 23.03
C LEU A 16 25.57 -6.06 22.23
N ALA A 17 24.26 -6.19 22.38
CA ALA A 17 23.33 -5.16 21.92
C ALA A 17 23.37 -3.98 22.88
N ALA A 18 23.49 -2.77 22.35
CA ALA A 18 23.43 -1.52 23.12
C ALA A 18 22.13 -0.79 22.84
N GLN A 19 21.55 -0.17 23.88
CA GLN A 19 20.45 0.75 23.69
C GLN A 19 20.97 2.01 23.00
N ASP A 20 20.33 2.37 21.89
CA ASP A 20 20.63 3.56 21.10
C ASP A 20 19.45 4.52 21.16
N THR A 21 19.71 5.79 21.52
CA THR A 21 18.69 6.82 21.68
C THR A 21 19.17 8.10 21.01
N THR A 22 18.32 8.67 20.16
CA THR A 22 18.60 9.97 19.53
C THR A 22 17.59 11.02 19.97
N TYR A 23 17.98 12.29 19.87
CA TYR A 23 17.19 13.43 20.31
C TYR A 23 17.10 14.49 19.21
N TYR A 24 16.03 15.28 19.22
CA TYR A 24 15.91 16.46 18.39
C TYR A 24 16.86 17.56 18.91
N GLN A 25 17.64 18.18 18.02
CA GLN A 25 18.65 19.17 18.40
C GLN A 25 18.03 20.43 18.99
N ASP A 26 16.87 20.87 18.48
CA ASP A 26 16.25 22.12 18.85
C ASP A 26 15.45 22.04 20.17
N SER A 27 14.79 20.88 20.42
CA SER A 27 13.91 20.71 21.59
C SER A 27 14.49 19.83 22.67
N GLY A 28 15.48 19.01 22.38
CA GLY A 28 15.99 17.98 23.28
C GLY A 28 15.05 16.80 23.52
N GLU A 29 13.89 16.79 22.86
CA GLU A 29 12.93 15.69 22.94
C GLU A 29 13.47 14.43 22.25
N MET A 30 13.06 13.25 22.75
CA MET A 30 13.46 11.96 22.17
C MET A 30 12.95 11.84 20.73
N LYS A 31 13.86 11.52 19.81
CA LYS A 31 13.56 11.31 18.39
C LYS A 31 13.41 9.83 18.05
N SER A 32 14.29 8.97 18.60
CA SER A 32 14.19 7.54 18.39
C SER A 32 14.85 6.76 19.51
N ILE A 33 14.41 5.51 19.72
CA ILE A 33 15.00 4.58 20.68
C ILE A 33 14.85 3.14 20.16
N GLY A 34 15.91 2.33 20.32
CA GLY A 34 15.95 0.92 19.96
C GLY A 34 17.25 0.27 20.38
N LEU A 35 17.56 -0.86 19.80
CA LEU A 35 18.82 -1.59 20.02
C LEU A 35 19.69 -1.53 18.79
N SER A 36 21.00 -1.38 18.99
CA SER A 36 22.02 -1.46 17.95
C SER A 36 23.08 -2.51 18.31
N ILE A 37 23.58 -3.20 17.28
CA ILE A 37 24.72 -4.11 17.34
C ILE A 37 25.68 -3.66 16.24
N ASP A 38 26.95 -3.39 16.58
CA ASP A 38 27.97 -2.91 15.64
C ASP A 38 27.46 -1.74 14.76
N ASP A 39 26.84 -0.72 15.41
CA ASP A 39 26.22 0.46 14.78
C ASP A 39 25.04 0.14 13.82
N GLN A 40 24.56 -1.09 13.79
CA GLN A 40 23.38 -1.50 13.00
C GLN A 40 22.17 -1.65 13.89
N ARG A 41 21.02 -1.08 13.46
CA ARG A 41 19.74 -1.22 14.15
C ARG A 41 19.28 -2.66 14.09
N VAL A 42 18.77 -3.17 15.24
CA VAL A 42 18.21 -4.51 15.36
C VAL A 42 16.94 -4.49 16.21
N GLY A 43 15.99 -5.41 15.90
CA GLY A 43 14.75 -5.53 16.65
C GLY A 43 13.83 -4.31 16.51
N ASP A 44 13.06 -4.07 17.56
CA ASP A 44 12.04 -3.02 17.58
C ASP A 44 12.66 -1.64 17.85
N TRP A 45 12.28 -0.66 17.01
CA TRP A 45 12.65 0.73 17.13
C TRP A 45 11.40 1.60 17.18
N ASN A 46 11.34 2.51 18.17
CA ASN A 46 10.32 3.54 18.26
C ASN A 46 10.88 4.88 17.80
N PHE A 47 10.10 5.58 16.99
CA PHE A 47 10.37 6.92 16.50
C PHE A 47 9.27 7.86 16.98
N TYR A 48 9.62 9.11 17.27
CA TYR A 48 8.70 10.09 17.82
C TYR A 48 8.72 11.38 17.00
N TYR A 49 7.62 12.08 16.97
CA TYR A 49 7.56 13.48 16.53
C TYR A 49 8.22 14.39 17.57
N ALA A 50 8.55 15.62 17.17
CA ALA A 50 9.09 16.64 18.09
C ALA A 50 8.12 17.03 19.22
N SER A 51 6.83 16.68 19.09
CA SER A 51 5.81 16.81 20.15
C SER A 51 5.88 15.70 21.20
N GLY A 52 6.74 14.68 21.02
CA GLY A 52 6.80 13.49 21.86
C GLY A 52 5.81 12.40 21.49
N ALA A 53 4.88 12.65 20.55
CA ALA A 53 3.95 11.62 20.06
C ALA A 53 4.69 10.55 19.23
N LEU A 54 4.28 9.28 19.35
CA LEU A 54 4.84 8.18 18.55
C LEU A 54 4.57 8.43 17.06
N SER A 55 5.61 8.36 16.23
CA SER A 55 5.50 8.53 14.77
C SER A 55 5.65 7.22 14.02
N ALA A 56 6.49 6.28 14.52
CA ALA A 56 6.63 4.96 13.92
C ALA A 56 7.13 3.92 14.91
N GLN A 57 6.75 2.66 14.65
CA GLN A 57 7.34 1.46 15.24
C GLN A 57 7.89 0.63 14.10
N LEU A 58 9.20 0.51 14.04
CA LEU A 58 9.91 -0.14 12.94
C LEU A 58 10.70 -1.33 13.45
N VAL A 59 10.74 -2.39 12.66
CA VAL A 59 11.51 -3.59 12.95
C VAL A 59 12.72 -3.65 12.02
N TYR A 60 13.89 -3.83 12.61
CA TYR A 60 15.15 -3.94 11.88
C TYR A 60 15.80 -5.31 12.07
N ARG A 61 16.42 -5.80 11.01
CA ARG A 61 17.33 -6.95 11.02
C ARG A 61 18.64 -6.55 10.32
N GLU A 62 19.74 -6.61 11.04
CA GLU A 62 21.08 -6.29 10.49
C GLU A 62 21.11 -4.93 9.77
N GLY A 63 20.51 -3.91 10.39
CA GLY A 63 20.45 -2.54 9.86
C GLY A 63 19.34 -2.26 8.85
N SER A 64 18.72 -3.29 8.26
CA SER A 64 17.66 -3.16 7.25
C SER A 64 16.26 -3.29 7.83
N LEU A 65 15.28 -2.60 7.26
CA LEU A 65 13.86 -2.79 7.59
C LEU A 65 13.44 -4.20 7.21
N ASP A 66 12.94 -4.96 8.18
CA ASP A 66 12.51 -6.34 7.98
C ASP A 66 11.37 -6.69 8.94
N GLY A 67 10.24 -7.12 8.41
CA GLY A 67 9.04 -7.42 9.19
C GLY A 67 7.97 -6.33 9.12
N LYS A 68 7.12 -6.27 10.14
CA LYS A 68 5.98 -5.36 10.21
C LYS A 68 6.42 -3.97 10.65
N GLN A 69 6.11 -2.96 9.85
CA GLN A 69 6.31 -1.55 10.15
C GLN A 69 4.96 -0.87 10.41
N GLN A 70 4.91 0.00 11.41
CA GLN A 70 3.70 0.77 11.76
C GLN A 70 4.06 2.24 11.81
N TYR A 71 3.23 3.07 11.18
CA TYR A 71 3.38 4.52 11.14
C TYR A 71 2.14 5.18 11.73
N TYR A 72 2.32 6.31 12.38
CA TYR A 72 1.24 7.02 13.07
C TYR A 72 1.21 8.49 12.66
N TYR A 73 0.05 9.07 12.61
CA TYR A 73 -0.14 10.51 12.49
C TYR A 73 0.21 11.24 13.80
N PRO A 74 0.46 12.58 13.77
CA PRO A 74 0.74 13.35 14.99
C PRO A 74 -0.35 13.28 16.06
N ASN A 75 -1.59 13.03 15.68
CA ASN A 75 -2.73 12.83 16.60
C ASN A 75 -2.77 11.41 17.22
N GLY A 76 -1.79 10.54 16.91
CA GLY A 76 -1.69 9.17 17.39
C GLY A 76 -2.51 8.13 16.61
N THR A 77 -3.28 8.55 15.60
CA THR A 77 -4.03 7.62 14.73
C THR A 77 -3.05 6.83 13.85
N LEU A 78 -3.32 5.54 13.66
CA LEU A 78 -2.55 4.68 12.76
C LEU A 78 -2.62 5.22 11.32
N GLN A 79 -1.46 5.44 10.69
CA GLN A 79 -1.32 5.92 9.33
C GLN A 79 -1.11 4.79 8.33
N ALA A 80 -0.21 3.85 8.68
CA ALA A 80 0.09 2.73 7.80
C ALA A 80 0.56 1.49 8.58
N ILE A 81 0.29 0.33 8.00
CA ILE A 81 0.93 -0.94 8.33
C ILE A 81 1.55 -1.46 7.03
N GLU A 82 2.82 -1.78 7.07
CA GLU A 82 3.58 -2.27 5.92
C GLU A 82 4.41 -3.48 6.33
N ILE A 83 4.58 -4.43 5.43
CA ILE A 83 5.49 -5.55 5.60
C ILE A 83 6.70 -5.35 4.71
N TRP A 84 7.87 -5.40 5.32
CA TRP A 84 9.14 -5.18 4.65
C TRP A 84 10.03 -6.41 4.73
N GLY A 85 10.84 -6.62 3.73
CA GLY A 85 11.92 -7.61 3.71
C GLY A 85 13.16 -7.00 3.10
N GLN A 86 14.24 -6.88 3.87
CA GLN A 86 15.53 -6.32 3.44
C GLN A 86 15.39 -4.98 2.70
N ASP A 87 14.79 -3.98 3.37
CA ASP A 87 14.53 -2.62 2.85
C ASP A 87 13.62 -2.56 1.60
N ALA A 88 12.88 -3.61 1.29
CA ALA A 88 11.89 -3.59 0.23
C ALA A 88 10.48 -3.86 0.78
N LEU A 89 9.49 -3.10 0.32
CA LEU A 89 8.07 -3.39 0.57
C LEU A 89 7.68 -4.72 -0.06
N GLN A 90 7.19 -5.62 0.78
CA GLN A 90 6.73 -6.96 0.41
C GLN A 90 5.39 -7.21 1.07
N ASP A 91 4.59 -8.17 0.52
CA ASP A 91 3.36 -8.61 1.19
C ASP A 91 2.31 -7.50 1.35
N SER A 92 1.44 -7.65 2.34
CA SER A 92 0.27 -6.80 2.57
C SER A 92 0.62 -5.43 3.15
N ALA A 93 -0.11 -4.41 2.69
CA ALA A 93 -0.04 -3.08 3.25
C ALA A 93 -1.43 -2.47 3.43
N PHE A 94 -1.57 -1.67 4.49
CA PHE A 94 -2.80 -0.98 4.86
C PHE A 94 -2.47 0.49 5.16
N TYR A 95 -3.25 1.39 4.60
CA TYR A 95 -3.10 2.84 4.80
C TYR A 95 -4.41 3.43 5.28
N TYR A 96 -4.34 4.38 6.16
CA TYR A 96 -5.51 4.98 6.83
C TYR A 96 -5.48 6.49 6.67
N HIS A 97 -6.64 7.11 6.57
CA HIS A 97 -6.81 8.55 6.72
C HIS A 97 -6.53 9.00 8.16
N GLU A 98 -6.18 10.25 8.36
CA GLU A 98 -5.93 10.81 9.71
C GLU A 98 -7.14 10.68 10.65
N ALA A 99 -8.35 10.61 10.10
CA ALA A 99 -9.58 10.31 10.84
C ALA A 99 -9.76 8.82 11.21
N GLY A 100 -8.82 7.93 10.83
CA GLY A 100 -8.80 6.51 11.17
C GLY A 100 -9.50 5.58 10.16
N ALA A 101 -10.23 6.11 9.18
CA ALA A 101 -10.85 5.27 8.14
C ALA A 101 -9.80 4.68 7.21
N LEU A 102 -10.00 3.43 6.76
CA LEU A 102 -9.14 2.78 5.77
C LEU A 102 -9.13 3.59 4.47
N GLU A 103 -7.95 3.92 3.94
CA GLU A 103 -7.75 4.65 2.68
C GLU A 103 -7.50 3.69 1.51
N LYS A 104 -6.57 2.74 1.70
CA LYS A 104 -6.23 1.73 0.70
C LYS A 104 -5.59 0.52 1.35
N LYS A 105 -5.70 -0.63 0.69
CA LYS A 105 -4.98 -1.85 1.04
C LYS A 105 -4.65 -2.66 -0.21
N GLY A 106 -3.62 -3.48 -0.11
CA GLY A 106 -3.20 -4.37 -1.20
C GLY A 106 -1.87 -5.02 -0.89
N TRP A 107 -1.21 -5.48 -1.93
CA TRP A 107 0.05 -6.20 -1.85
C TRP A 107 1.16 -5.45 -2.57
N TYR A 108 2.35 -5.53 -1.99
CA TYR A 108 3.58 -5.12 -2.66
C TYR A 108 4.44 -6.34 -3.00
N LEU A 109 5.14 -6.24 -4.09
CA LEU A 109 6.24 -7.11 -4.46
C LEU A 109 7.40 -6.22 -4.92
N ASN A 110 8.51 -6.23 -4.18
CA ASN A 110 9.70 -5.40 -4.45
C ASN A 110 9.34 -3.91 -4.67
N ASN A 111 8.64 -3.30 -3.71
CA ASN A 111 8.21 -1.89 -3.73
C ASN A 111 7.15 -1.53 -4.80
N LEU A 112 6.65 -2.50 -5.57
CA LEU A 112 5.65 -2.26 -6.60
C LEU A 112 4.29 -2.86 -6.20
N TYR A 113 3.21 -2.16 -6.55
CA TYR A 113 1.86 -2.71 -6.39
C TYR A 113 1.73 -4.01 -7.17
N SER A 114 1.18 -5.04 -6.52
CA SER A 114 0.98 -6.39 -7.08
C SER A 114 -0.35 -6.95 -6.62
N GLY A 115 -1.04 -7.70 -7.49
CA GLY A 115 -2.33 -8.29 -7.15
C GLY A 115 -3.45 -7.26 -6.96
N ILE A 116 -4.49 -7.63 -6.22
CA ILE A 116 -5.67 -6.79 -6.01
C ILE A 116 -5.36 -5.65 -5.04
N TRP A 117 -5.69 -4.44 -5.47
CA TRP A 117 -5.70 -3.24 -4.63
C TRP A 117 -7.11 -2.70 -4.50
N GLU A 118 -7.44 -2.29 -3.28
CA GLU A 118 -8.70 -1.64 -2.93
C GLU A 118 -8.41 -0.26 -2.36
N PHE A 119 -9.16 0.73 -2.82
CA PHE A 119 -9.10 2.13 -2.37
C PHE A 119 -10.48 2.53 -1.87
N TYR A 120 -10.53 3.32 -0.82
CA TYR A 120 -11.77 3.67 -0.14
C TYR A 120 -11.99 5.17 -0.11
N HIS A 121 -13.23 5.59 -0.07
CA HIS A 121 -13.63 6.96 0.24
C HIS A 121 -13.44 7.24 1.74
N PRO A 122 -13.36 8.52 2.18
CA PRO A 122 -13.24 8.86 3.60
C PRO A 122 -14.38 8.33 4.48
N ASN A 123 -15.57 8.10 3.90
CA ASN A 123 -16.71 7.48 4.58
C ASN A 123 -16.62 5.96 4.75
N GLY A 124 -15.52 5.32 4.27
CA GLY A 124 -15.26 3.89 4.37
C GLY A 124 -15.82 3.05 3.21
N ASN A 125 -16.61 3.62 2.30
CA ASN A 125 -17.10 2.91 1.14
C ASN A 125 -15.99 2.69 0.11
N LEU A 126 -16.05 1.56 -0.62
CA LEU A 126 -15.11 1.25 -1.68
C LEU A 126 -15.17 2.33 -2.78
N LYS A 127 -14.01 2.88 -3.16
CA LYS A 127 -13.84 3.89 -4.21
C LYS A 127 -13.47 3.27 -5.55
N ARG A 128 -12.54 2.33 -5.52
CA ARG A 128 -12.10 1.57 -6.69
C ARG A 128 -11.37 0.30 -6.28
N ARG A 129 -11.41 -0.70 -7.14
CA ARG A 129 -10.60 -1.91 -6.99
C ARG A 129 -10.16 -2.43 -8.36
N GLY A 130 -9.01 -3.08 -8.38
CA GLY A 130 -8.48 -3.72 -9.58
C GLY A 130 -7.14 -4.36 -9.34
N ASN A 131 -6.62 -4.97 -10.38
CA ASN A 131 -5.36 -5.69 -10.32
C ASN A 131 -4.19 -4.84 -10.79
N TYR A 132 -3.04 -5.02 -10.15
CA TYR A 132 -1.75 -4.47 -10.55
C TYR A 132 -0.77 -5.59 -10.88
N GLU A 133 -0.01 -5.40 -11.94
CA GLU A 133 1.15 -6.21 -12.29
C GLU A 133 2.37 -5.30 -12.40
N GLN A 134 3.39 -5.54 -11.58
CA GLN A 134 4.61 -4.73 -11.52
C GLN A 134 4.33 -3.21 -11.45
N GLY A 135 3.39 -2.80 -10.59
CA GLY A 135 2.99 -1.40 -10.40
C GLY A 135 2.06 -0.83 -11.46
N THR A 136 1.76 -1.59 -12.52
CA THR A 136 0.88 -1.14 -13.62
C THR A 136 -0.53 -1.70 -13.45
N PRO A 137 -1.60 -0.87 -13.54
CA PRO A 137 -2.97 -1.34 -13.50
C PRO A 137 -3.30 -2.20 -14.72
N VAL A 138 -3.87 -3.41 -14.49
CA VAL A 138 -4.25 -4.36 -15.54
C VAL A 138 -5.54 -5.08 -15.19
N GLY A 139 -6.16 -5.73 -16.19
CA GLY A 139 -7.34 -6.57 -15.98
C GLY A 139 -8.59 -5.76 -15.65
N HIS A 140 -9.54 -6.41 -15.00
CA HIS A 140 -10.85 -5.83 -14.71
C HIS A 140 -10.77 -4.83 -13.55
N TRP A 141 -11.29 -3.61 -13.77
CA TRP A 141 -11.35 -2.52 -12.80
C TRP A 141 -12.78 -2.09 -12.55
N GLN A 142 -13.08 -1.77 -11.29
CA GLN A 142 -14.36 -1.24 -10.84
C GLN A 142 -14.14 0.06 -10.06
N PHE A 143 -15.01 1.04 -10.32
CA PHE A 143 -15.00 2.35 -9.66
C PHE A 143 -16.40 2.61 -9.09
N PHE A 144 -16.47 3.19 -7.93
CA PHE A 144 -17.70 3.35 -7.17
C PHE A 144 -17.91 4.81 -6.79
N TYR A 145 -19.16 5.22 -6.75
CA TYR A 145 -19.57 6.48 -6.14
C TYR A 145 -19.33 6.48 -4.63
N GLU A 146 -19.29 7.66 -4.01
CA GLU A 146 -19.06 7.81 -2.57
C GLU A 146 -20.13 7.11 -1.71
N GLN A 147 -21.38 7.03 -2.20
CA GLN A 147 -22.46 6.27 -1.55
C GLN A 147 -22.40 4.75 -1.76
N GLY A 148 -21.39 4.24 -2.51
CA GLY A 148 -21.11 2.81 -2.67
C GLY A 148 -21.69 2.16 -3.92
N ALA A 149 -22.52 2.86 -4.71
CA ALA A 149 -23.01 2.34 -5.99
C ALA A 149 -21.89 2.23 -7.02
N LEU A 150 -21.92 1.19 -7.87
CA LEU A 150 -20.96 1.04 -8.98
C LEU A 150 -21.14 2.21 -9.95
N TRP A 151 -20.05 2.92 -10.26
CA TRP A 151 -20.02 4.03 -11.22
C TRP A 151 -19.62 3.57 -12.61
N GLN A 152 -18.49 2.86 -12.69
CA GLN A 152 -18.01 2.35 -13.98
C GLN A 152 -17.16 1.10 -13.79
N GLU A 153 -17.10 0.29 -14.83
CA GLU A 153 -16.23 -0.88 -14.87
C GLU A 153 -15.77 -1.19 -16.30
N GLY A 154 -14.61 -1.83 -16.39
CA GLY A 154 -14.02 -2.24 -17.65
C GLY A 154 -12.63 -2.81 -17.46
N THR A 155 -11.91 -2.99 -18.56
CA THR A 155 -10.58 -3.58 -18.56
C THR A 155 -9.51 -2.52 -18.79
N LEU A 156 -8.43 -2.57 -18.01
CA LEU A 156 -7.21 -1.85 -18.27
C LEU A 156 -6.14 -2.78 -18.84
N VAL A 157 -5.44 -2.30 -19.87
CA VAL A 157 -4.25 -2.91 -20.44
C VAL A 157 -3.12 -1.90 -20.36
N SER A 158 -2.06 -2.22 -19.64
CA SER A 158 -0.93 -1.29 -19.40
C SER A 158 -1.37 0.09 -18.87
N GLY A 159 -2.38 0.10 -17.99
CA GLY A 159 -2.90 1.33 -17.38
C GLY A 159 -3.91 2.11 -18.21
N LEU A 160 -4.20 1.69 -19.42
CA LEU A 160 -5.13 2.36 -20.35
C LEU A 160 -6.42 1.55 -20.52
N GLU A 161 -7.56 2.26 -20.66
CA GLU A 161 -8.84 1.62 -20.94
C GLU A 161 -8.77 0.86 -22.27
N SER A 162 -9.29 -0.38 -22.27
CA SER A 162 -9.29 -1.27 -23.44
C SER A 162 -10.54 -2.14 -23.45
N GLY A 163 -11.12 -2.36 -24.64
CA GLY A 163 -12.33 -3.17 -24.80
C GLY A 163 -13.59 -2.52 -24.22
N PRO A 164 -14.61 -3.32 -23.88
CA PRO A 164 -15.90 -2.83 -23.41
C PRO A 164 -15.80 -2.15 -22.02
N TRP A 165 -16.51 -1.02 -21.90
CA TRP A 165 -16.71 -0.30 -20.65
C TRP A 165 -18.19 -0.02 -20.42
N GLN A 166 -18.61 -0.07 -19.15
CA GLN A 166 -19.97 0.18 -18.71
C GLN A 166 -19.96 1.31 -17.66
N TYR A 167 -20.97 2.17 -17.74
CA TYR A 167 -21.14 3.32 -16.84
C TYR A 167 -22.56 3.28 -16.26
N TYR A 168 -22.66 3.50 -14.97
CA TYR A 168 -23.90 3.44 -14.21
C TYR A 168 -24.18 4.79 -13.54
N ASP A 169 -25.43 5.04 -13.21
CA ASP A 169 -25.79 6.17 -12.34
C ASP A 169 -25.63 5.82 -10.85
N ASP A 170 -25.90 6.80 -9.99
CA ASP A 170 -25.82 6.67 -8.54
C ASP A 170 -26.89 5.73 -7.93
N LEU A 171 -27.89 5.32 -8.71
CA LEU A 171 -28.88 4.30 -8.38
C LEU A 171 -28.48 2.91 -8.91
N GLY A 172 -27.32 2.78 -9.55
CA GLY A 172 -26.83 1.52 -10.13
C GLY A 172 -27.47 1.15 -11.47
N GLN A 173 -28.19 2.09 -12.14
CA GLN A 173 -28.78 1.84 -13.44
C GLN A 173 -27.76 2.09 -14.56
N LEU A 174 -27.65 1.14 -15.50
CA LEU A 174 -26.76 1.27 -16.65
C LEU A 174 -27.12 2.49 -17.49
N GLN A 175 -26.14 3.37 -17.71
CA GLN A 175 -26.31 4.61 -18.48
C GLN A 175 -25.64 4.58 -19.85
N TYR A 176 -24.37 4.11 -19.90
CA TYR A 176 -23.61 4.07 -21.13
C TYR A 176 -22.86 2.74 -21.28
N VAL A 177 -22.72 2.32 -22.51
CA VAL A 177 -21.83 1.22 -22.90
C VAL A 177 -21.08 1.62 -24.16
N GLY A 178 -19.79 1.41 -24.18
CA GLY A 178 -18.95 1.63 -25.35
C GLY A 178 -17.65 0.87 -25.23
N ALA A 179 -16.73 1.17 -26.11
CA ALA A 179 -15.41 0.53 -26.10
C ALA A 179 -14.30 1.58 -26.16
N PHE A 180 -13.14 1.17 -25.63
CA PHE A 180 -11.90 1.92 -25.70
C PHE A 180 -10.83 1.10 -26.44
N ASP A 181 -9.93 1.79 -27.08
CA ASP A 181 -8.64 1.28 -27.54
C ASP A 181 -7.55 2.22 -27.08
N GLN A 182 -6.61 1.71 -26.28
CA GLN A 182 -5.50 2.48 -25.69
C GLN A 182 -5.93 3.83 -25.07
N GLY A 183 -7.00 3.81 -24.26
CA GLY A 183 -7.53 4.98 -23.55
C GLY A 183 -8.40 5.92 -24.40
N LYS A 184 -8.63 5.61 -25.68
CA LYS A 184 -9.48 6.40 -26.58
C LYS A 184 -10.81 5.71 -26.80
N GLN A 185 -11.89 6.48 -26.74
CA GLN A 185 -13.22 5.97 -27.11
C GLN A 185 -13.26 5.62 -28.58
N ILE A 186 -13.76 4.42 -28.90
CA ILE A 186 -13.88 3.93 -30.27
C ILE A 186 -15.28 3.38 -30.55
N GLY A 187 -15.63 3.30 -31.84
CA GLY A 187 -16.84 2.65 -32.30
C GLY A 187 -18.13 3.32 -31.83
N LEU A 188 -19.21 2.55 -31.86
CA LEU A 188 -20.53 3.05 -31.51
C LEU A 188 -20.84 2.89 -30.02
N TRP A 189 -21.07 4.02 -29.38
CA TRP A 189 -21.52 4.08 -28.00
C TRP A 189 -23.04 4.14 -27.90
N TYR A 190 -23.57 3.54 -26.83
CA TYR A 190 -24.99 3.45 -26.53
C TYR A 190 -25.29 4.13 -25.21
N LYS A 191 -26.48 4.75 -25.15
CA LYS A 191 -27.09 5.29 -23.93
C LYS A 191 -28.34 4.51 -23.57
N TYR A 192 -28.59 4.35 -22.29
CA TYR A 192 -29.80 3.74 -21.74
C TYR A 192 -30.63 4.80 -21.02
N ASN A 193 -31.95 4.73 -21.16
CA ASN A 193 -32.86 5.55 -20.37
C ASN A 193 -33.22 4.84 -19.04
N ARG A 194 -33.97 5.52 -18.17
CA ARG A 194 -34.40 4.98 -16.87
C ARG A 194 -35.23 3.68 -16.97
N GLN A 195 -35.86 3.38 -18.11
CA GLN A 195 -36.57 2.14 -18.35
C GLN A 195 -35.69 1.04 -18.95
N GLY A 196 -34.37 1.26 -19.02
CA GLY A 196 -33.42 0.31 -19.58
C GLY A 196 -33.43 0.24 -21.12
N LYS A 197 -34.13 1.14 -21.81
CA LYS A 197 -34.20 1.13 -23.27
C LYS A 197 -32.92 1.70 -23.87
N LYS A 198 -32.25 0.87 -24.71
CA LYS A 198 -31.01 1.19 -25.44
C LYS A 198 -31.24 2.12 -26.61
N LYS A 199 -30.39 3.11 -26.78
CA LYS A 199 -30.37 4.05 -27.91
C LYS A 199 -28.92 4.31 -28.35
N LYS A 200 -28.68 4.42 -29.67
CA LYS A 200 -27.38 4.93 -30.18
C LYS A 200 -27.13 6.31 -29.62
N TRP A 201 -25.92 6.55 -29.10
CA TRP A 201 -25.55 7.82 -28.52
C TRP A 201 -24.56 8.58 -29.38
N LYS A 202 -23.36 8.04 -29.61
CA LYS A 202 -22.31 8.69 -30.35
C LYS A 202 -21.42 7.66 -31.05
N GLN A 203 -20.92 8.02 -32.23
CA GLN A 203 -19.88 7.29 -32.96
C GLN A 203 -18.54 7.99 -32.72
N PHE A 204 -17.52 7.20 -32.39
CA PHE A 204 -16.14 7.64 -32.27
C PHE A 204 -15.29 6.91 -33.34
N ASP A 205 -14.34 7.65 -33.92
CA ASP A 205 -13.42 7.12 -34.96
C ASP A 205 -12.20 6.47 -34.33
#